data_0b597b0b55242f19a7afaebc4ecb73cd
#
_entry.id   0b597b0b55242f19a7afaebc4ecb73cd
#
_cell.length_a   1.000
_cell.length_b   1.000
_cell.length_c   1.000
_cell.angle_alpha   90.00
_cell.angle_beta   90.00
_cell.angle_gamma   90.00
#
_symmetry.space_group_name_H-M   'P 1'
#
loop_
_entity.id
_entity.type
_entity.pdbx_description
1 polymer ?
#
loop_
_entity_poly.entity_id
_entity_poly.type
_entity_poly.pdbx_seq_one_letter_code
_entity_poly.pdbx_strand_id
1 'polypeptide(L)'
;MTDPVSSRPLSRERSQRIGDHRSHSWSRRSKLLFLVVLVLVLIDFFTALLLGTQVYTLNRQNQTLRSSLAQTEEELHRVTPELQKLRGDLDELVRGKLPRLRKLEYDRVLPLDDQYLKNIIFTEIMNRDSRGHEYKLVVQNNTGAPLWPEVQLLLFNEQGIQVGSAEIGTGQPNALKAGSLGVGEVRSYTASMNLMDRSATPAYFMIRLPESSGGEAISLETKKGH
;
A
#
# COMPACT_ATOMS: atom_id res chain seq x y z
N MET A 1 51.32 -11.91 104.55
CA MET A 1 51.62 -10.55 105.05
C MET A 1 50.51 -9.70 104.63
N THR A 2 49.67 -9.54 105.50
CA THR A 2 48.91 -8.43 106.04
C THR A 2 47.79 -7.85 105.21
N ASP A 3 46.62 -8.25 105.68
CA ASP A 3 45.46 -7.38 105.73
C ASP A 3 45.78 -6.05 106.44
N PRO A 4 45.01 -5.04 106.43
CA PRO A 4 43.57 -5.09 106.69
C PRO A 4 42.69 -3.89 106.05
N VAL A 5 41.42 -4.09 106.09
CA VAL A 5 40.42 -3.33 106.87
C VAL A 5 39.72 -2.13 106.14
N SER A 6 38.40 -2.32 106.03
CA SER A 6 37.32 -1.47 106.58
C SER A 6 37.03 -0.17 105.81
N SER A 7 35.88 0.12 105.46
CA SER A 7 34.63 0.36 106.20
C SER A 7 33.52 0.84 105.32
N ARG A 8 32.32 0.37 105.56
CA ARG A 8 31.06 1.05 105.26
C ARG A 8 30.93 2.37 105.98
N PRO A 9 30.04 3.31 105.69
CA PRO A 9 28.59 3.02 105.65
C PRO A 9 27.76 3.96 104.74
N LEU A 10 26.57 3.46 104.48
CA LEU A 10 25.24 4.07 104.64
C LEU A 10 24.90 5.41 103.95
N SER A 11 23.94 5.37 103.37
CA SER A 11 22.58 5.94 103.46
C SER A 11 22.05 6.62 102.21
N ARG A 12 20.87 6.15 101.93
CA ARG A 12 19.66 6.94 101.90
C ARG A 12 19.47 7.84 100.70
N GLU A 13 18.54 7.67 100.15
CA GLU A 13 17.09 8.08 100.09
C GLU A 13 16.62 8.45 98.70
N ARG A 14 15.52 7.86 98.38
CA ARG A 14 14.30 8.52 97.92
C ARG A 14 14.40 9.40 96.69
N SER A 15 13.68 8.93 95.71
CA SER A 15 12.44 9.63 95.21
C SER A 15 12.02 8.96 93.92
N GLN A 16 11.01 8.13 93.95
CA GLN A 16 9.65 8.53 93.59
C GLN A 16 9.53 9.75 92.67
N ARG A 17 9.19 9.43 91.44
CA ARG A 17 8.10 10.11 90.75
C ARG A 17 7.86 9.47 89.44
N ILE A 18 6.83 8.64 89.47
CA ILE A 18 5.54 9.05 88.94
C ILE A 18 5.68 9.55 87.52
N GLY A 19 5.50 8.59 86.63
CA GLY A 19 5.17 8.90 85.24
C GLY A 19 3.88 9.62 85.17
N ASP A 20 3.94 10.83 84.83
CA ASP A 20 2.82 11.66 84.49
C ASP A 20 2.25 11.19 83.18
N HIS A 21 1.30 10.24 83.27
CA HIS A 21 0.37 9.95 82.20
C HIS A 21 -0.53 11.21 82.09
N ARG A 22 0.00 12.24 81.47
CA ARG A 22 -0.84 13.27 80.93
C ARG A 22 -1.75 12.67 79.89
N SER A 23 -2.86 12.17 80.34
CA SER A 23 -4.02 11.98 79.48
C SER A 23 -4.40 13.33 78.94
N HIS A 24 -3.83 13.72 77.80
CA HIS A 24 -4.31 14.86 77.05
C HIS A 24 -5.77 14.59 76.71
N SER A 25 -6.67 15.14 77.54
CA SER A 25 -8.07 15.22 77.19
C SER A 25 -8.19 16.20 76.02
N TRP A 26 -7.96 15.67 74.83
CA TRP A 26 -8.16 16.42 73.61
C TRP A 26 -9.58 16.95 73.60
N SER A 27 -9.75 18.26 73.55
CA SER A 27 -11.05 18.88 73.45
C SER A 27 -11.79 18.27 72.23
N ARG A 28 -13.10 18.14 72.29
CA ARG A 28 -13.90 17.58 71.18
C ARG A 28 -13.52 18.18 69.83
N ARG A 29 -13.12 19.45 69.78
CA ARG A 29 -12.67 20.18 68.58
C ARG A 29 -11.36 19.68 68.03
N SER A 30 -10.37 19.32 68.88
CA SER A 30 -9.07 18.78 68.39
C SER A 30 -9.21 17.37 67.88
N LYS A 31 -10.11 16.55 68.42
CA LYS A 31 -10.43 15.22 67.89
C LYS A 31 -11.10 15.30 66.52
N LEU A 32 -11.98 16.29 66.32
CA LEU A 32 -12.66 16.55 65.07
C LEU A 32 -11.66 17.01 63.97
N LEU A 33 -10.75 17.94 64.33
CA LEU A 33 -9.68 18.39 63.45
C LEU A 33 -8.73 17.25 63.02
N PHE A 34 -8.37 16.40 63.99
CA PHE A 34 -7.51 15.24 63.70
C PHE A 34 -8.21 14.29 62.74
N LEU A 35 -9.50 14.04 62.92
CA LEU A 35 -10.29 13.18 62.05
C LEU A 35 -10.38 13.73 60.62
N VAL A 36 -10.57 15.06 60.47
CA VAL A 36 -10.60 15.74 59.18
C VAL A 36 -9.25 15.61 58.44
N VAL A 37 -8.16 15.84 59.18
CA VAL A 37 -6.80 15.70 58.62
C VAL A 37 -6.54 14.25 58.21
N LEU A 38 -6.95 13.26 58.99
CA LEU A 38 -6.80 11.85 58.68
C LEU A 38 -7.56 11.48 57.40
N VAL A 39 -8.81 11.96 57.23
CA VAL A 39 -9.62 11.77 56.04
C VAL A 39 -8.97 12.39 54.81
N LEU A 40 -8.44 13.62 54.94
CA LEU A 40 -7.73 14.30 53.86
C LEU A 40 -6.49 13.48 53.39
N VAL A 41 -5.66 13.02 54.34
CA VAL A 41 -4.50 12.18 54.05
C VAL A 41 -4.92 10.87 53.36
N LEU A 42 -6.02 10.26 53.78
CA LEU A 42 -6.56 9.07 53.12
C LEU A 42 -7.00 9.36 51.68
N ILE A 43 -7.69 10.45 51.43
CA ILE A 43 -8.10 10.86 50.08
C ILE A 43 -6.90 11.10 49.20
N ASP A 44 -5.87 11.82 49.66
CA ASP A 44 -4.64 12.07 48.92
C ASP A 44 -3.91 10.76 48.63
N PHE A 45 -3.83 9.84 49.57
CA PHE A 45 -3.24 8.53 49.37
C PHE A 45 -3.98 7.71 48.30
N PHE A 46 -5.32 7.67 48.34
CA PHE A 46 -6.12 7.00 47.34
C PHE A 46 -6.01 7.62 45.94
N THR A 47 -6.00 8.96 45.88
CA THR A 47 -5.83 9.65 44.59
C THR A 47 -4.43 9.41 44.01
N ALA A 48 -3.39 9.42 44.79
CA ALA A 48 -2.03 9.10 44.37
C ALA A 48 -1.91 7.63 43.85
N LEU A 49 -2.60 6.72 44.53
CA LEU A 49 -2.63 5.29 44.14
C LEU A 49 -3.37 5.09 42.81
N LEU A 50 -4.50 5.74 42.61
CA LEU A 50 -5.28 5.69 41.36
C LEU A 50 -4.51 6.33 40.21
N LEU A 51 -3.90 7.48 40.40
CA LEU A 51 -3.07 8.13 39.36
C LEU A 51 -1.84 7.31 39.03
N GLY A 52 -1.18 6.73 40.02
CA GLY A 52 -0.03 5.85 39.81
C GLY A 52 -0.34 4.63 38.97
N THR A 53 -1.47 3.98 39.20
CA THR A 53 -1.92 2.80 38.40
C THR A 53 -2.28 3.21 36.97
N GLN A 54 -2.92 4.37 36.77
CA GLN A 54 -3.23 4.85 35.42
C GLN A 54 -1.97 5.20 34.61
N VAL A 55 -1.02 5.88 35.23
CA VAL A 55 0.26 6.20 34.57
C VAL A 55 1.03 4.93 34.22
N TYR A 56 1.04 3.94 35.11
CA TYR A 56 1.68 2.66 34.85
C TYR A 56 1.04 1.90 33.68
N THR A 57 -0.30 1.83 33.65
CA THR A 57 -1.04 1.15 32.55
C THR A 57 -0.85 1.87 31.23
N LEU A 58 -0.91 3.21 31.20
CA LEU A 58 -0.65 4.03 30.02
C LEU A 58 0.79 3.85 29.49
N ASN A 59 1.76 3.80 30.38
CA ASN A 59 3.16 3.60 29.99
C ASN A 59 3.38 2.19 29.40
N ARG A 60 2.75 1.17 29.99
CA ARG A 60 2.78 -0.19 29.47
C ARG A 60 2.09 -0.31 28.10
N GLN A 61 0.95 0.34 27.92
CA GLN A 61 0.27 0.39 26.62
C GLN A 61 1.10 1.12 25.56
N ASN A 62 1.75 2.24 25.93
CA ASN A 62 2.66 2.94 25.03
C ASN A 62 3.86 2.07 24.62
N GLN A 63 4.41 1.31 25.54
CA GLN A 63 5.51 0.38 25.22
C GLN A 63 5.06 -0.75 24.29
N THR A 64 3.90 -1.36 24.55
CA THR A 64 3.35 -2.40 23.67
C THR A 64 2.98 -1.87 22.29
N LEU A 65 2.40 -0.69 22.20
CA LEU A 65 2.14 -0.03 20.91
C LEU A 65 3.41 0.31 20.14
N ARG A 66 4.43 0.81 20.82
CA ARG A 66 5.74 1.08 20.17
C ARG A 66 6.42 -0.19 19.68
N SER A 67 6.37 -1.28 20.47
CA SER A 67 6.94 -2.55 20.03
C SER A 67 6.18 -3.16 18.86
N SER A 68 4.83 -3.07 18.84
CA SER A 68 4.04 -3.54 17.71
C SER A 68 4.24 -2.69 16.45
N LEU A 69 4.38 -1.37 16.59
CA LEU A 69 4.74 -0.50 15.47
C LEU A 69 6.12 -0.86 14.90
N ALA A 70 7.12 -1.04 15.76
CA ALA A 70 8.46 -1.43 15.32
C ALA A 70 8.46 -2.78 14.59
N GLN A 71 7.69 -3.75 15.09
CA GLN A 71 7.54 -5.05 14.44
C GLN A 71 6.85 -4.94 13.07
N THR A 72 5.76 -4.17 12.98
CA THR A 72 5.07 -3.97 11.69
C THR A 72 5.92 -3.19 10.69
N GLU A 73 6.71 -2.22 11.14
CA GLU A 73 7.67 -1.53 10.27
C GLU A 73 8.78 -2.47 9.77
N GLU A 74 9.29 -3.34 10.64
CA GLU A 74 10.30 -4.33 10.25
C GLU A 74 9.74 -5.35 9.26
N GLU A 75 8.52 -5.85 9.48
CA GLU A 75 7.82 -6.74 8.54
C GLU A 75 7.57 -6.05 7.20
N LEU A 76 7.12 -4.80 7.19
CA LEU A 76 6.96 -4.01 5.97
C LEU A 76 8.30 -3.84 5.23
N HIS A 77 9.36 -3.52 5.96
CA HIS A 77 10.70 -3.37 5.37
C HIS A 77 11.23 -4.67 4.77
N ARG A 78 10.85 -5.82 5.32
CA ARG A 78 11.23 -7.13 4.82
C ARG A 78 10.38 -7.56 3.62
N VAL A 79 9.07 -7.39 3.69
CA VAL A 79 8.12 -7.86 2.67
C VAL A 79 8.15 -6.99 1.41
N THR A 80 8.37 -5.67 1.56
CA THR A 80 8.39 -4.73 0.42
C THR A 80 9.43 -5.10 -0.65
N PRO A 81 10.72 -5.38 -0.33
CA PRO A 81 11.71 -5.76 -1.34
C PRO A 81 11.45 -7.15 -1.93
N GLU A 82 10.88 -8.08 -1.16
CA GLU A 82 10.50 -9.40 -1.69
C GLU A 82 9.39 -9.27 -2.75
N LEU A 83 8.37 -8.45 -2.47
CA LEU A 83 7.32 -8.15 -3.44
C LEU A 83 7.84 -7.47 -4.70
N GLN A 84 8.78 -6.52 -4.54
CA GLN A 84 9.41 -5.86 -5.69
C GLN A 84 10.22 -6.84 -6.53
N LYS A 85 10.95 -7.74 -5.90
CA LYS A 85 11.71 -8.78 -6.58
C LYS A 85 10.79 -9.75 -7.34
N LEU A 86 9.76 -10.28 -6.67
CA LEU A 86 8.77 -11.16 -7.32
C LEU A 86 8.07 -10.49 -8.52
N ARG A 87 7.73 -9.21 -8.39
CA ARG A 87 7.18 -8.42 -9.51
C ARG A 87 8.17 -8.29 -10.65
N GLY A 88 9.45 -8.06 -10.35
CA GLY A 88 10.52 -8.03 -11.36
C GLY A 88 10.68 -9.35 -12.07
N ASP A 89 10.71 -10.46 -11.33
CA ASP A 89 10.84 -11.81 -11.88
C ASP A 89 9.62 -12.18 -12.75
N LEU A 90 8.41 -11.81 -12.33
CA LEU A 90 7.20 -11.97 -13.15
C LEU A 90 7.26 -11.13 -14.43
N ASP A 91 7.70 -9.88 -14.35
CA ASP A 91 7.83 -8.97 -15.50
C ASP A 91 8.83 -9.55 -16.52
N GLU A 92 9.93 -10.11 -16.04
CA GLU A 92 10.95 -10.75 -16.88
C GLU A 92 10.42 -12.04 -17.54
N LEU A 93 9.70 -12.88 -16.79
CA LEU A 93 9.05 -14.08 -17.32
C LEU A 93 8.00 -13.75 -18.39
N VAL A 94 7.19 -12.74 -18.15
CA VAL A 94 6.13 -12.31 -19.08
C VAL A 94 6.77 -11.74 -20.35
N ARG A 95 7.80 -10.90 -20.23
CA ARG A 95 8.56 -10.37 -21.38
C ARG A 95 9.30 -11.47 -22.15
N GLY A 96 9.87 -12.43 -21.46
CA GLY A 96 10.55 -13.56 -22.10
C GLY A 96 9.62 -14.45 -22.94
N LYS A 97 8.36 -14.61 -22.51
CA LYS A 97 7.35 -15.38 -23.23
C LYS A 97 6.64 -14.59 -24.34
N LEU A 98 6.53 -13.27 -24.19
CA LEU A 98 5.83 -12.38 -25.11
C LEU A 98 6.70 -11.15 -25.42
N PRO A 99 7.70 -11.27 -26.32
CA PRO A 99 8.73 -10.23 -26.55
C PRO A 99 8.18 -8.90 -27.08
N ARG A 100 6.92 -8.86 -27.56
CA ARG A 100 6.25 -7.65 -28.02
C ARG A 100 5.32 -7.03 -26.98
N LEU A 101 5.32 -7.57 -25.75
CA LEU A 101 4.50 -7.05 -24.66
C LEU A 101 5.09 -5.75 -24.11
N ARG A 102 4.27 -4.70 -24.06
CA ARG A 102 4.65 -3.39 -23.52
C ARG A 102 3.84 -3.12 -22.26
N LYS A 103 4.43 -2.45 -21.28
CA LYS A 103 3.73 -2.04 -20.06
C LYS A 103 2.68 -0.99 -20.41
N LEU A 104 1.47 -1.15 -19.89
CA LEU A 104 0.39 -0.20 -20.02
C LEU A 104 0.54 0.87 -18.94
N GLU A 105 0.56 2.13 -19.35
CA GLU A 105 0.57 3.28 -18.45
C GLU A 105 -0.58 4.19 -18.84
N TYR A 106 -1.43 4.53 -17.85
CA TYR A 106 -2.56 5.44 -18.09
C TYR A 106 -2.09 6.90 -18.15
N ASP A 107 -2.81 7.68 -18.94
CA ASP A 107 -2.63 9.14 -19.11
C ASP A 107 -1.21 9.56 -19.56
N ARG A 108 -0.50 8.61 -20.19
CA ARG A 108 0.81 8.85 -20.79
C ARG A 108 0.82 8.54 -22.27
N VAL A 109 1.57 9.34 -23.01
CA VAL A 109 1.85 9.08 -24.42
C VAL A 109 2.91 8.00 -24.52
N LEU A 110 2.53 6.84 -25.04
CA LEU A 110 3.44 5.71 -25.26
C LEU A 110 3.83 5.71 -26.75
N PRO A 111 5.10 5.95 -27.10
CA PRO A 111 5.53 5.95 -28.48
C PRO A 111 5.48 4.53 -29.05
N LEU A 112 5.04 4.42 -30.31
CA LEU A 112 4.93 3.18 -31.06
C LEU A 112 5.76 3.37 -32.33
N ASP A 113 6.94 2.78 -32.38
CA ASP A 113 7.80 2.90 -33.57
C ASP A 113 7.57 1.71 -34.52
N ASP A 114 6.29 1.36 -34.75
CA ASP A 114 5.89 0.23 -35.60
C ASP A 114 5.18 0.75 -36.86
N GLN A 115 5.83 0.65 -38.00
CA GLN A 115 5.30 0.95 -39.34
C GLN A 115 4.59 2.33 -39.43
N TYR A 116 3.27 2.32 -39.38
CA TYR A 116 2.41 3.51 -39.47
C TYR A 116 1.84 3.94 -38.11
N LEU A 117 2.21 3.28 -37.01
CA LEU A 117 1.78 3.62 -35.66
C LEU A 117 2.72 4.64 -35.03
N LYS A 118 2.17 5.74 -34.53
CA LYS A 118 2.96 6.81 -33.92
C LYS A 118 2.99 6.74 -32.40
N ASN A 119 1.85 6.74 -31.79
CA ASN A 119 1.73 6.63 -30.34
C ASN A 119 0.34 6.13 -29.92
N ILE A 120 0.24 5.70 -28.68
CA ILE A 120 -1.01 5.32 -28.02
C ILE A 120 -1.08 5.95 -26.63
N ILE A 121 -2.29 6.32 -26.23
CA ILE A 121 -2.62 6.80 -24.88
C ILE A 121 -3.74 5.92 -24.36
N PHE A 122 -3.63 5.47 -23.15
CA PHE A 122 -4.70 4.77 -22.42
C PHE A 122 -5.26 5.70 -21.36
N THR A 123 -6.60 5.71 -21.23
CA THR A 123 -7.30 6.54 -20.24
C THR A 123 -8.28 5.68 -19.46
N GLU A 124 -8.27 5.80 -18.15
CA GLU A 124 -9.26 5.17 -17.29
C GLU A 124 -10.43 6.14 -17.08
N ILE A 125 -11.64 5.69 -17.40
CA ILE A 125 -12.86 6.48 -17.22
C ILE A 125 -13.62 5.91 -16.02
N MET A 126 -13.77 6.72 -14.99
CA MET A 126 -14.61 6.39 -13.84
C MET A 126 -16.03 6.89 -14.07
N ASN A 127 -16.98 5.98 -14.27
CA ASN A 127 -18.41 6.25 -14.14
C ASN A 127 -18.89 5.82 -12.76
N ARG A 128 -20.04 6.37 -12.31
CA ARG A 128 -20.58 6.14 -10.95
C ARG A 128 -20.62 4.67 -10.52
N ASP A 129 -20.81 3.73 -11.45
CA ASP A 129 -20.96 2.30 -11.16
C ASP A 129 -20.02 1.37 -11.95
N SER A 130 -19.13 1.90 -12.79
CA SER A 130 -18.23 1.07 -13.61
C SER A 130 -16.95 1.80 -13.99
N ARG A 131 -15.85 1.04 -14.00
CA ARG A 131 -14.59 1.46 -14.59
C ARG A 131 -14.62 1.12 -16.07
N GLY A 132 -14.37 2.12 -16.90
CA GLY A 132 -14.19 1.97 -18.35
C GLY A 132 -12.73 2.27 -18.69
N HIS A 133 -12.26 1.65 -19.75
CA HIS A 133 -10.92 1.93 -20.28
C HIS A 133 -11.07 2.33 -21.74
N GLU A 134 -10.44 3.44 -22.09
CA GLU A 134 -10.37 3.94 -23.47
C GLU A 134 -8.92 4.00 -23.94
N TYR A 135 -8.76 3.93 -25.24
CA TYR A 135 -7.48 4.20 -25.87
C TYR A 135 -7.63 5.24 -26.97
N LYS A 136 -6.57 5.99 -27.20
CA LYS A 136 -6.39 6.90 -28.34
C LYS A 136 -5.14 6.50 -29.07
N LEU A 137 -5.29 5.92 -30.26
CA LEU A 137 -4.21 5.49 -31.14
C LEU A 137 -3.98 6.55 -32.23
N VAL A 138 -2.76 6.99 -32.40
CA VAL A 138 -2.38 7.91 -33.49
C VAL A 138 -1.65 7.14 -34.57
N VAL A 139 -2.19 7.23 -35.77
CA VAL A 139 -1.68 6.57 -36.97
C VAL A 139 -1.20 7.64 -37.97
N GLN A 140 -0.07 7.43 -38.60
CA GLN A 140 0.46 8.30 -39.64
C GLN A 140 0.81 7.44 -40.88
N ASN A 141 0.28 7.82 -42.02
CA ASN A 141 0.64 7.16 -43.26
C ASN A 141 1.98 7.72 -43.78
N ASN A 142 3.03 6.96 -43.56
CA ASN A 142 4.37 7.27 -44.06
C ASN A 142 4.68 6.59 -45.40
N THR A 143 3.67 5.91 -46.01
CA THR A 143 3.84 5.25 -47.30
C THR A 143 3.53 6.16 -48.46
N GLY A 144 3.98 5.80 -49.65
CA GLY A 144 3.72 6.55 -50.89
C GLY A 144 2.32 6.32 -51.50
N ALA A 145 1.45 5.53 -50.84
CA ALA A 145 0.12 5.17 -51.30
C ALA A 145 -0.93 5.31 -50.20
N PRO A 146 -2.20 5.40 -50.54
CA PRO A 146 -3.28 5.37 -49.54
C PRO A 146 -3.18 4.13 -48.66
N LEU A 147 -3.31 4.32 -47.34
CA LEU A 147 -3.19 3.26 -46.31
C LEU A 147 -4.55 2.99 -45.69
N TRP A 148 -4.91 1.73 -45.59
CA TRP A 148 -6.04 1.26 -44.79
C TRP A 148 -5.48 0.71 -43.46
N PRO A 149 -5.58 1.44 -42.34
CA PRO A 149 -4.98 0.98 -41.10
C PRO A 149 -5.80 -0.17 -40.54
N GLU A 150 -5.15 -1.30 -40.32
CA GLU A 150 -5.70 -2.45 -39.62
C GLU A 150 -4.83 -2.72 -38.39
N VAL A 151 -5.44 -2.66 -37.21
CA VAL A 151 -4.71 -2.80 -35.94
C VAL A 151 -5.52 -3.64 -34.97
N GLN A 152 -4.87 -4.62 -34.38
CA GLN A 152 -5.42 -5.39 -33.27
C GLN A 152 -4.61 -5.06 -31.99
N LEU A 153 -5.28 -4.53 -31.00
CA LEU A 153 -4.74 -4.25 -29.67
C LEU A 153 -5.19 -5.36 -28.73
N LEU A 154 -4.25 -6.04 -28.10
CA LEU A 154 -4.47 -7.08 -27.10
C LEU A 154 -4.04 -6.57 -25.73
N LEU A 155 -4.82 -6.83 -24.71
CA LEU A 155 -4.60 -6.40 -23.33
C LEU A 155 -4.36 -7.62 -22.44
N PHE A 156 -3.37 -7.51 -21.56
CA PHE A 156 -2.96 -8.59 -20.67
C PHE A 156 -2.89 -8.09 -19.23
N ASN A 157 -3.20 -8.97 -18.28
CA ASN A 157 -3.00 -8.69 -16.85
C ASN A 157 -1.52 -8.88 -16.43
N GLU A 158 -1.24 -8.70 -15.15
CA GLU A 158 0.12 -8.89 -14.57
C GLU A 158 0.65 -10.32 -14.77
N GLN A 159 -0.21 -11.32 -14.93
CA GLN A 159 0.15 -12.71 -15.15
C GLN A 159 0.36 -13.06 -16.63
N GLY A 160 0.21 -12.09 -17.55
CA GLY A 160 0.32 -12.29 -18.98
C GLY A 160 -0.87 -13.03 -19.60
N ILE A 161 -2.01 -13.07 -18.90
CA ILE A 161 -3.26 -13.62 -19.41
C ILE A 161 -3.99 -12.52 -20.18
N GLN A 162 -4.49 -12.82 -21.39
CA GLN A 162 -5.26 -11.86 -22.16
C GLN A 162 -6.59 -11.56 -21.44
N VAL A 163 -6.84 -10.29 -21.17
CA VAL A 163 -8.03 -9.80 -20.46
C VAL A 163 -8.93 -8.90 -21.33
N GLY A 164 -8.45 -8.55 -22.52
CA GLY A 164 -9.25 -7.72 -23.41
C GLY A 164 -8.64 -7.55 -24.78
N SER A 165 -9.40 -6.93 -25.67
CA SER A 165 -8.97 -6.58 -27.02
C SER A 165 -9.70 -5.36 -27.56
N ALA A 166 -9.09 -4.72 -28.53
CA ALA A 166 -9.72 -3.70 -29.36
C ALA A 166 -9.21 -3.80 -30.79
N GLU A 167 -10.02 -3.45 -31.75
CA GLU A 167 -9.71 -3.62 -33.18
C GLU A 167 -10.06 -2.38 -33.97
N ILE A 168 -9.23 -2.04 -34.92
CA ILE A 168 -9.42 -0.92 -35.86
C ILE A 168 -9.26 -1.48 -37.27
N GLY A 169 -10.25 -1.22 -38.14
CA GLY A 169 -10.17 -1.51 -39.56
C GLY A 169 -10.24 -2.98 -39.95
N THR A 170 -10.28 -3.93 -39.02
CA THR A 170 -10.20 -5.37 -39.29
C THR A 170 -11.46 -5.98 -39.94
N GLY A 171 -12.52 -5.19 -40.14
CA GLY A 171 -13.81 -5.68 -40.66
C GLY A 171 -14.63 -6.50 -39.68
N GLN A 172 -14.16 -6.68 -38.45
CA GLN A 172 -14.90 -7.35 -37.38
C GLN A 172 -16.11 -6.50 -36.93
N PRO A 173 -17.22 -7.10 -36.47
CA PRO A 173 -18.43 -6.37 -36.11
C PRO A 173 -18.23 -5.35 -34.98
N ASN A 174 -17.27 -5.58 -34.12
CA ASN A 174 -16.92 -4.70 -32.97
C ASN A 174 -15.70 -3.81 -33.25
N ALA A 175 -15.10 -3.90 -34.42
CA ALA A 175 -13.94 -3.09 -34.79
C ALA A 175 -14.35 -1.63 -35.07
N LEU A 176 -13.51 -0.69 -34.67
CA LEU A 176 -13.65 0.69 -35.08
C LEU A 176 -13.43 0.82 -36.58
N LYS A 177 -14.40 1.36 -37.33
CA LYS A 177 -14.30 1.55 -38.76
C LYS A 177 -13.16 2.56 -39.06
N ALA A 178 -12.16 2.11 -39.82
CA ALA A 178 -11.12 2.96 -40.33
C ALA A 178 -11.35 3.29 -41.80
N GLY A 179 -11.34 4.57 -42.15
CA GLY A 179 -11.27 4.98 -43.55
C GLY A 179 -9.83 4.98 -44.05
N SER A 180 -9.62 5.07 -45.37
CA SER A 180 -8.28 5.18 -45.93
C SER A 180 -7.61 6.50 -45.47
N LEU A 181 -6.30 6.43 -45.23
CA LEU A 181 -5.43 7.58 -44.97
C LEU A 181 -4.69 7.96 -46.21
N GLY A 182 -4.74 9.24 -46.61
CA GLY A 182 -3.90 9.77 -47.66
C GLY A 182 -2.42 9.73 -47.29
N VAL A 183 -1.56 9.94 -48.26
CA VAL A 183 -0.10 10.01 -48.06
C VAL A 183 0.25 11.13 -47.10
N GLY A 184 1.04 10.90 -46.06
CA GLY A 184 1.42 11.85 -45.01
C GLY A 184 0.29 12.18 -44.01
N GLU A 185 -0.92 11.68 -44.18
CA GLU A 185 -2.04 11.95 -43.29
C GLU A 185 -1.80 11.36 -41.92
N VAL A 186 -2.17 12.12 -40.86
CA VAL A 186 -2.16 11.70 -39.46
C VAL A 186 -3.60 11.67 -38.96
N ARG A 187 -4.02 10.54 -38.38
CA ARG A 187 -5.36 10.38 -37.84
C ARG A 187 -5.33 9.75 -36.47
N SER A 188 -6.21 10.20 -35.58
CA SER A 188 -6.41 9.61 -34.25
C SER A 188 -7.68 8.75 -34.22
N TYR A 189 -7.56 7.58 -33.64
CA TYR A 189 -8.68 6.66 -33.39
C TYR A 189 -8.88 6.54 -31.89
N THR A 190 -10.10 6.82 -31.41
CA THR A 190 -10.46 6.71 -30.00
C THR A 190 -11.59 5.72 -29.85
N ALA A 191 -11.46 4.73 -29.00
CA ALA A 191 -12.53 3.78 -28.70
C ALA A 191 -12.33 3.17 -27.30
N SER A 192 -13.43 2.62 -26.79
CA SER A 192 -13.41 1.87 -25.53
C SER A 192 -12.80 0.47 -25.77
N MET A 193 -12.11 -0.03 -24.75
CA MET A 193 -11.55 -1.36 -24.75
C MET A 193 -12.60 -2.40 -24.33
N ASN A 194 -12.67 -3.51 -25.07
CA ASN A 194 -13.51 -4.63 -24.69
C ASN A 194 -12.77 -5.53 -23.73
N LEU A 195 -13.07 -5.44 -22.44
CA LEU A 195 -12.56 -6.36 -21.43
C LEU A 195 -13.44 -7.61 -21.35
N MET A 196 -12.82 -8.78 -21.26
CA MET A 196 -13.52 -10.07 -21.07
C MET A 196 -14.19 -10.13 -19.70
N ASP A 197 -13.54 -9.53 -18.69
CA ASP A 197 -14.09 -9.32 -17.36
C ASP A 197 -13.94 -7.85 -16.99
N ARG A 198 -15.04 -7.22 -16.56
CA ARG A 198 -15.06 -5.81 -16.14
C ARG A 198 -14.21 -5.52 -14.90
N SER A 199 -13.91 -6.56 -14.11
CA SER A 199 -13.05 -6.46 -12.95
C SER A 199 -11.56 -6.60 -13.28
N ALA A 200 -11.22 -7.04 -14.50
CA ALA A 200 -9.85 -7.24 -14.92
C ALA A 200 -9.13 -5.90 -15.07
N THR A 201 -7.94 -5.82 -14.49
CA THR A 201 -7.07 -4.66 -14.61
C THR A 201 -5.96 -4.98 -15.63
N PRO A 202 -5.96 -4.32 -16.80
CA PRO A 202 -4.89 -4.49 -17.77
C PRO A 202 -3.57 -3.90 -17.24
N ALA A 203 -2.48 -4.66 -17.35
CA ALA A 203 -1.14 -4.23 -16.95
C ALA A 203 -0.18 -4.08 -18.15
N TYR A 204 -0.45 -4.85 -19.20
CA TYR A 204 0.34 -4.84 -20.42
C TYR A 204 -0.54 -4.81 -21.66
N PHE A 205 0.05 -4.37 -22.77
CA PHE A 205 -0.58 -4.40 -24.07
C PHE A 205 0.37 -4.92 -25.14
N MET A 206 -0.18 -5.45 -26.20
CA MET A 206 0.52 -5.85 -27.42
C MET A 206 -0.28 -5.39 -28.63
N ILE A 207 0.41 -4.84 -29.61
CA ILE A 207 -0.21 -4.47 -30.88
C ILE A 207 0.20 -5.50 -31.93
N ARG A 208 -0.78 -6.00 -32.64
CA ARG A 208 -0.59 -6.81 -33.83
C ARG A 208 -1.07 -6.02 -35.04
N LEU A 209 -0.21 -5.94 -36.02
CA LEU A 209 -0.54 -5.50 -37.35
C LEU A 209 -0.81 -6.75 -38.18
N PRO A 210 -1.88 -6.81 -38.98
CA PRO A 210 -2.02 -7.88 -39.94
C PRO A 210 -0.78 -7.88 -40.81
N GLU A 211 -0.21 -9.03 -41.00
CA GLU A 211 0.85 -9.19 -42.00
C GLU A 211 0.26 -8.67 -43.30
N SER A 212 0.84 -7.58 -43.84
CA SER A 212 0.49 -7.18 -45.19
C SER A 212 0.68 -8.43 -46.05
N SER A 213 -0.41 -8.97 -46.54
CA SER A 213 -0.35 -10.00 -47.59
C SER A 213 0.28 -9.32 -48.79
N GLY A 214 1.60 -9.16 -48.68
CA GLY A 214 2.46 -8.83 -49.83
C GLY A 214 2.23 -9.88 -50.84
N GLY A 215 1.57 -9.50 -51.92
CA GLY A 215 1.08 -10.35 -52.97
C GLY A 215 2.10 -11.38 -53.43
N GLU A 216 1.97 -12.55 -52.93
CA GLU A 216 2.37 -13.75 -53.67
C GLU A 216 1.20 -14.04 -54.62
N ALA A 217 1.19 -13.27 -55.71
CA ALA A 217 0.43 -13.64 -56.88
C ALA A 217 0.96 -15.03 -57.28
N ILE A 218 0.26 -16.07 -56.85
CA ILE A 218 0.42 -17.42 -57.36
C ILE A 218 0.10 -17.31 -58.84
N SER A 219 1.14 -17.22 -59.66
CA SER A 219 1.09 -17.42 -61.08
C SER A 219 0.65 -18.88 -61.27
N LEU A 220 -0.65 -19.07 -61.43
CA LEU A 220 -1.20 -20.30 -61.97
C LEU A 220 -0.76 -20.37 -63.42
N GLU A 221 0.44 -20.92 -63.61
CA GLU A 221 0.96 -21.33 -64.90
C GLU A 221 0.09 -22.45 -65.42
N THR A 222 -0.87 -22.07 -66.27
CA THR A 222 -1.72 -22.97 -66.98
C THR A 222 -0.84 -23.74 -67.99
N LYS A 223 -0.31 -24.87 -67.54
CA LYS A 223 0.38 -25.83 -68.44
C LYS A 223 -0.64 -26.48 -69.30
N LYS A 224 -0.93 -25.86 -70.46
CA LYS A 224 -1.59 -26.54 -71.58
C LYS A 224 -0.70 -27.67 -72.11
N GLY A 225 -1.04 -28.90 -71.74
CA GLY A 225 -0.49 -30.08 -72.36
C GLY A 225 -1.07 -30.35 -73.74
N HIS A 226 -0.20 -30.61 -74.63
CA HIS A 226 -0.49 -31.24 -75.90
C HIS A 226 -0.58 -32.73 -75.71
#